data_628591574e374d13245f596e32cd9a52
#
_entry.id   628591574e374d13245f596e32cd9a52
#
_cell.length_a   1.000
_cell.length_b   1.000
_cell.length_c   1.000
_cell.angle_alpha   90.00
_cell.angle_beta   90.00
_cell.angle_gamma   90.00
#
_symmetry.space_group_name_H-M   'P 1'
#
loop_
_entity.id
_entity.type
_entity.pdbx_description
1 polymer ?
#
loop_
_entity_poly.entity_id
_entity_poly.type
_entity_poly.pdbx_seq_one_letter_code
_entity_poly.pdbx_strand_id
1 'polypeptide(L)'
;MALDFDYSNRSVRPRGPVLSALSATFPGIRAVQEQVLPYAVWWESHNRVAAAGGGPLWVALGDSMTQGIGASAPDRGWVGQLSGRLAARGWDHRLVNLGVNGARVEDVLDRQLPALESLTAGAAPAALVTVVIGSNDVVVRRHRRGLVERFGELLDRLPHGALVSNLPNPHREARAVDAMLRERADAGSLVLVDMRRDGPRSWRGRLASDKFHPNDRGYAEMAGVVERAVDAAGLVG
;
A
#
# COMPACT_ATOMS: atom_id res chain seq x y z
N MET A 1 23.77 -2.91 16.96
CA MET A 1 23.86 -1.57 16.30
C MET A 1 22.46 -1.30 15.75
N ALA A 2 21.75 -0.29 16.23
CA ALA A 2 20.41 0.03 15.72
C ALA A 2 20.59 0.42 14.24
N LEU A 3 19.83 -0.21 13.34
CA LEU A 3 19.75 0.19 11.94
C LEU A 3 19.22 1.63 11.92
N ASP A 4 20.02 2.57 11.41
CA ASP A 4 19.56 3.92 11.10
C ASP A 4 18.70 3.81 9.84
N PHE A 5 17.39 3.54 10.05
CA PHE A 5 16.45 3.38 8.96
C PHE A 5 15.96 4.76 8.51
N ASP A 6 16.64 5.29 7.51
CA ASP A 6 16.34 6.59 6.90
C ASP A 6 15.48 6.40 5.63
N TYR A 7 14.17 6.25 5.84
CA TYR A 7 13.19 6.21 4.76
C TYR A 7 12.17 7.33 4.91
N SER A 8 11.92 8.05 3.82
CA SER A 8 10.93 9.13 3.79
C SER A 8 9.64 8.70 3.10
N ASN A 9 8.50 8.80 3.81
CA ASN A 9 7.16 8.63 3.28
C ASN A 9 6.64 9.86 2.51
N ARG A 10 7.46 10.89 2.32
CA ARG A 10 7.08 12.11 1.61
C ARG A 10 7.13 11.90 0.11
N SER A 11 6.11 12.43 -0.57
CA SER A 11 6.11 12.45 -2.04
C SER A 11 7.22 13.35 -2.55
N VAL A 12 8.01 12.83 -3.49
CA VAL A 12 9.03 13.61 -4.21
C VAL A 12 8.43 14.39 -5.38
N ARG A 13 7.17 14.14 -5.70
CA ARG A 13 6.48 14.81 -6.81
C ARG A 13 5.74 16.04 -6.31
N PRO A 14 5.94 17.22 -6.97
CA PRO A 14 5.14 18.39 -6.68
C PRO A 14 3.67 18.14 -7.03
N ARG A 15 2.78 18.81 -6.34
CA ARG A 15 1.36 18.82 -6.72
C ARG A 15 1.22 19.33 -8.14
N GLY A 16 0.53 18.58 -8.99
CA GLY A 16 0.24 19.03 -10.35
C GLY A 16 -0.70 20.25 -10.34
N PRO A 17 -0.65 21.11 -11.38
CA PRO A 17 -1.45 22.34 -11.44
C PRO A 17 -2.96 22.08 -11.35
N VAL A 18 -3.44 20.99 -11.92
CA VAL A 18 -4.86 20.60 -11.87
C VAL A 18 -5.30 20.30 -10.44
N LEU A 19 -4.52 19.49 -9.69
CA LEU A 19 -4.84 19.16 -8.30
C LEU A 19 -4.75 20.41 -7.40
N SER A 20 -3.80 21.30 -7.68
CA SER A 20 -3.69 22.59 -6.97
C SER A 20 -4.91 23.47 -7.18
N ALA A 21 -5.40 23.59 -8.43
CA ALA A 21 -6.61 24.34 -8.74
C ALA A 21 -7.86 23.71 -8.10
N LEU A 22 -8.01 22.39 -8.16
CA LEU A 22 -9.10 21.68 -7.51
C LEU A 22 -9.09 21.85 -6.00
N SER A 23 -7.92 21.78 -5.35
CA SER A 23 -7.79 22.00 -3.90
C SER A 23 -8.14 23.42 -3.50
N ALA A 24 -7.86 24.42 -4.35
CA ALA A 24 -8.26 25.81 -4.11
C ALA A 24 -9.79 25.99 -4.15
N THR A 25 -10.47 25.23 -5.02
CA THR A 25 -11.91 25.38 -5.30
C THR A 25 -12.78 24.50 -4.41
N PHE A 26 -12.34 23.28 -4.11
CA PHE A 26 -13.13 22.27 -3.39
C PHE A 26 -12.57 22.00 -1.99
N PRO A 27 -13.28 22.42 -0.91
CA PRO A 27 -12.83 22.25 0.47
C PRO A 27 -12.54 20.77 0.84
N GLY A 28 -13.33 19.84 0.32
CA GLY A 28 -13.13 18.41 0.57
C GLY A 28 -11.82 17.86 0.00
N ILE A 29 -11.41 18.33 -1.17
CA ILE A 29 -10.13 17.97 -1.77
C ILE A 29 -9.00 18.59 -0.95
N ARG A 30 -9.15 19.86 -0.55
CA ARG A 30 -8.17 20.55 0.29
C ARG A 30 -7.92 19.82 1.60
N ALA A 31 -8.99 19.45 2.32
CA ALA A 31 -8.90 18.76 3.60
C ALA A 31 -8.12 17.45 3.50
N VAL A 32 -8.32 16.66 2.44
CA VAL A 32 -7.57 15.42 2.21
C VAL A 32 -6.12 15.72 1.81
N GLN A 33 -5.87 16.76 1.01
CA GLN A 33 -4.50 17.15 0.64
C GLN A 33 -3.68 17.66 1.84
N GLU A 34 -4.31 18.26 2.83
CA GLU A 34 -3.68 18.71 4.07
C GLU A 34 -3.22 17.54 4.96
N GLN A 35 -3.75 16.34 4.76
CA GLN A 35 -3.31 15.12 5.47
C GLN A 35 -1.94 14.60 4.98
N VAL A 36 -1.56 14.87 3.73
CA VAL A 36 -0.42 14.21 3.07
C VAL A 36 0.88 14.35 3.85
N LEU A 37 1.25 15.57 4.24
CA LEU A 37 2.49 15.80 5.00
C LEU A 37 2.40 15.29 6.46
N PRO A 38 1.36 15.58 7.24
CA PRO A 38 1.21 15.01 8.58
C PRO A 38 1.27 13.48 8.62
N TYR A 39 0.60 12.80 7.67
CA TYR A 39 0.60 11.33 7.61
C TYR A 39 1.97 10.77 7.23
N ALA A 40 2.67 11.43 6.29
CA ALA A 40 4.04 11.04 5.96
C ALA A 40 4.97 11.14 7.18
N VAL A 41 4.93 12.25 7.91
CA VAL A 41 5.75 12.48 9.12
C VAL A 41 5.41 11.47 10.22
N TRP A 42 4.14 11.15 10.39
CA TRP A 42 3.69 10.15 11.37
C TRP A 42 4.27 8.77 11.04
N TRP A 43 4.18 8.34 9.77
CA TRP A 43 4.74 7.06 9.33
C TRP A 43 6.26 7.03 9.39
N GLU A 44 6.96 8.13 9.04
CA GLU A 44 8.42 8.25 9.22
C GLU A 44 8.83 8.00 10.67
N SER A 45 8.10 8.58 11.62
CA SER A 45 8.36 8.41 13.06
C SER A 45 8.06 6.97 13.51
N HIS A 46 6.91 6.42 13.11
CA HIS A 46 6.50 5.05 13.40
C HIS A 46 7.50 4.04 12.85
N ASN A 47 7.90 4.19 11.59
CA ASN A 47 8.82 3.30 10.90
C ASN A 47 10.19 3.22 11.58
N ARG A 48 10.74 4.36 12.06
CA ARG A 48 12.01 4.37 12.81
C ARG A 48 11.93 3.53 14.07
N VAL A 49 10.85 3.64 14.81
CA VAL A 49 10.63 2.83 16.03
C VAL A 49 10.48 1.35 15.67
N ALA A 50 9.66 1.04 14.67
CA ALA A 50 9.43 -0.33 14.23
C ALA A 50 10.69 -0.98 13.66
N ALA A 51 11.51 -0.26 12.90
CA ALA A 51 12.75 -0.78 12.33
C ALA A 51 13.80 -1.13 13.40
N ALA A 52 13.83 -0.38 14.50
CA ALA A 52 14.72 -0.64 15.63
C ALA A 52 14.21 -1.75 16.56
N GLY A 53 12.95 -2.17 16.45
CA GLY A 53 12.32 -3.19 17.29
C GLY A 53 12.73 -4.62 16.95
N GLY A 54 12.31 -5.56 17.80
CA GLY A 54 12.43 -7.01 17.58
C GLY A 54 11.11 -7.64 17.17
N GLY A 55 11.15 -8.94 16.85
CA GLY A 55 9.96 -9.73 16.50
C GLY A 55 9.65 -9.76 15.00
N PRO A 56 8.55 -10.43 14.61
CA PRO A 56 8.13 -10.56 13.22
C PRO A 56 7.96 -9.21 12.53
N LEU A 57 8.51 -9.05 11.32
CA LEU A 57 8.43 -7.83 10.55
C LEU A 57 7.33 -7.92 9.50
N TRP A 58 6.40 -6.98 9.51
CA TRP A 58 5.49 -6.73 8.39
C TRP A 58 5.91 -5.45 7.67
N VAL A 59 6.13 -5.52 6.34
CA VAL A 59 6.42 -4.36 5.50
C VAL A 59 5.27 -4.15 4.51
N ALA A 60 4.67 -2.96 4.53
CA ALA A 60 3.60 -2.56 3.63
C ALA A 60 4.13 -1.59 2.56
N LEU A 61 4.06 -1.99 1.29
CA LEU A 61 4.46 -1.20 0.12
C LEU A 61 3.22 -0.67 -0.60
N GLY A 62 3.32 0.55 -1.15
CA GLY A 62 2.22 1.08 -1.94
C GLY A 62 2.18 2.59 -2.06
N ASP A 63 0.98 3.08 -2.32
CA ASP A 63 0.71 4.51 -2.58
C ASP A 63 -0.04 5.20 -1.44
N SER A 64 -0.86 6.21 -1.76
CA SER A 64 -1.68 6.95 -0.80
C SER A 64 -2.66 6.09 -0.02
N MET A 65 -3.16 4.98 -0.62
CA MET A 65 -4.07 4.08 0.07
C MET A 65 -3.32 3.29 1.16
N THR A 66 -2.07 2.89 0.90
CA THR A 66 -1.20 2.26 1.89
C THR A 66 -0.78 3.24 2.99
N GLN A 67 -0.56 4.50 2.62
CA GLN A 67 -0.30 5.58 3.58
C GLN A 67 -1.52 5.97 4.42
N GLY A 68 -2.73 5.60 4.01
CA GLY A 68 -3.99 5.85 4.72
C GLY A 68 -4.61 7.23 4.43
N ILE A 69 -4.23 7.88 3.31
CA ILE A 69 -4.81 9.18 2.92
C ILE A 69 -6.33 9.07 2.73
N GLY A 70 -7.08 9.99 3.33
CA GLY A 70 -8.54 9.98 3.35
C GLY A 70 -9.15 9.38 4.63
N ALA A 71 -8.39 8.60 5.39
CA ALA A 71 -8.80 8.15 6.73
C ALA A 71 -8.81 9.31 7.74
N SER A 72 -9.45 9.11 8.89
CA SER A 72 -9.51 10.11 9.97
C SER A 72 -8.17 10.26 10.72
N ALA A 73 -7.29 9.26 10.65
CA ALA A 73 -5.94 9.26 11.22
C ALA A 73 -5.04 8.31 10.40
N PRO A 74 -3.70 8.43 10.46
CA PRO A 74 -2.76 7.58 9.71
C PRO A 74 -2.96 6.08 9.94
N ASP A 75 -3.22 5.67 11.18
CA ASP A 75 -3.47 4.30 11.61
C ASP A 75 -4.91 3.81 11.35
N ARG A 76 -5.78 4.69 10.82
CA ARG A 76 -7.14 4.34 10.38
C ARG A 76 -7.22 3.94 8.91
N GLY A 77 -6.10 4.00 8.18
CA GLY A 77 -5.94 3.35 6.87
C GLY A 77 -6.03 1.83 6.99
N TRP A 78 -6.11 1.11 5.86
CA TRP A 78 -6.23 -0.35 5.87
C TRP A 78 -5.05 -1.05 6.56
N VAL A 79 -3.84 -0.50 6.44
CA VAL A 79 -2.62 -1.05 7.08
C VAL A 79 -2.75 -1.02 8.59
N GLY A 80 -3.06 0.14 9.17
CA GLY A 80 -3.20 0.28 10.63
C GLY A 80 -4.38 -0.52 11.18
N GLN A 81 -5.52 -0.54 10.48
CA GLN A 81 -6.68 -1.34 10.88
C GLN A 81 -6.38 -2.84 10.85
N LEU A 82 -5.69 -3.33 9.81
CA LEU A 82 -5.28 -4.73 9.75
C LEU A 82 -4.27 -5.06 10.86
N SER A 83 -3.29 -4.20 11.09
CA SER A 83 -2.32 -4.38 12.17
C SER A 83 -3.00 -4.54 13.53
N GLY A 84 -3.98 -3.67 13.83
CA GLY A 84 -4.76 -3.79 15.06
C GLY A 84 -5.55 -5.10 15.18
N ARG A 85 -6.13 -5.60 14.07
CA ARG A 85 -6.85 -6.88 14.04
C ARG A 85 -5.92 -8.08 14.27
N LEU A 86 -4.76 -8.09 13.62
CA LEU A 86 -3.77 -9.15 13.76
C LEU A 86 -3.17 -9.17 15.17
N ALA A 87 -2.88 -7.99 15.75
CA ALA A 87 -2.43 -7.86 17.12
C ALA A 87 -3.50 -8.37 18.12
N ALA A 88 -4.77 -8.07 17.90
CA ALA A 88 -5.88 -8.57 18.72
C ALA A 88 -6.03 -10.11 18.66
N ARG A 89 -5.49 -10.75 17.62
CA ARG A 89 -5.42 -12.21 17.47
C ARG A 89 -4.12 -12.81 18.04
N GLY A 90 -3.29 -11.99 18.69
CA GLY A 90 -2.04 -12.43 19.31
C GLY A 90 -0.80 -12.39 18.43
N TRP A 91 -0.89 -11.86 17.18
CA TRP A 91 0.30 -11.67 16.36
C TRP A 91 1.03 -10.40 16.75
N ASP A 92 2.01 -10.54 17.63
CA ASP A 92 2.90 -9.44 18.03
C ASP A 92 3.93 -9.22 16.92
N HIS A 93 3.79 -8.09 16.19
CA HIS A 93 4.59 -7.77 15.03
C HIS A 93 5.00 -6.29 15.03
N ARG A 94 6.09 -6.01 14.37
CA ARG A 94 6.51 -4.66 14.03
C ARG A 94 6.11 -4.32 12.60
N LEU A 95 5.39 -3.22 12.44
CA LEU A 95 4.89 -2.75 11.15
C LEU A 95 5.77 -1.61 10.61
N VAL A 96 6.32 -1.78 9.40
CA VAL A 96 6.95 -0.70 8.62
C VAL A 96 6.10 -0.41 7.39
N ASN A 97 5.56 0.79 7.31
CA ASN A 97 4.75 1.24 6.18
C ASN A 97 5.57 2.14 5.25
N LEU A 98 5.88 1.65 4.05
CA LEU A 98 6.65 2.37 3.03
C LEU A 98 5.76 3.13 2.04
N GLY A 99 4.44 3.14 2.24
CA GLY A 99 3.48 3.82 1.36
C GLY A 99 3.76 5.31 1.22
N VAL A 100 3.65 5.82 -0.01
CA VAL A 100 3.90 7.24 -0.35
C VAL A 100 2.77 7.78 -1.20
N ASN A 101 2.18 8.90 -0.79
CA ASN A 101 1.14 9.56 -1.58
C ASN A 101 1.59 9.86 -3.01
N GLY A 102 0.81 9.42 -3.99
CA GLY A 102 1.09 9.60 -5.41
C GLY A 102 2.14 8.64 -5.98
N ALA A 103 2.61 7.66 -5.20
CA ALA A 103 3.55 6.66 -5.68
C ALA A 103 2.96 5.84 -6.84
N ARG A 104 3.82 5.43 -7.75
CA ARG A 104 3.59 4.55 -8.88
C ARG A 104 4.44 3.29 -8.74
N VAL A 105 4.24 2.32 -9.61
CA VAL A 105 5.04 1.08 -9.61
C VAL A 105 6.54 1.37 -9.66
N GLU A 106 6.97 2.38 -10.44
CA GLU A 106 8.37 2.80 -10.49
C GLU A 106 8.91 3.25 -9.13
N ASP A 107 8.09 3.95 -8.30
CA ASP A 107 8.54 4.37 -6.96
C ASP A 107 8.69 3.19 -5.99
N VAL A 108 7.90 2.14 -6.19
CA VAL A 108 8.09 0.90 -5.42
C VAL A 108 9.41 0.25 -5.83
N LEU A 109 9.69 0.13 -7.12
CA LEU A 109 10.93 -0.45 -7.66
C LEU A 109 12.18 0.32 -7.20
N ASP A 110 12.14 1.66 -7.27
CA ASP A 110 13.32 2.51 -7.09
C ASP A 110 13.58 2.88 -5.63
N ARG A 111 12.56 2.83 -4.75
CA ARG A 111 12.66 3.34 -3.38
C ARG A 111 12.16 2.37 -2.32
N GLN A 112 10.98 1.75 -2.51
CA GLN A 112 10.36 0.94 -1.46
C GLN A 112 10.99 -0.46 -1.40
N LEU A 113 11.30 -1.09 -2.53
CA LEU A 113 12.02 -2.36 -2.55
C LEU A 113 13.44 -2.23 -1.98
N PRO A 114 14.26 -1.25 -2.37
CA PRO A 114 15.56 -1.04 -1.71
C PRO A 114 15.45 -0.82 -0.19
N ALA A 115 14.40 -0.14 0.27
CA ALA A 115 14.15 0.04 1.70
C ALA A 115 13.76 -1.29 2.38
N LEU A 116 12.93 -2.13 1.75
CA LEU A 116 12.63 -3.48 2.23
C LEU A 116 13.90 -4.34 2.30
N GLU A 117 14.72 -4.32 1.25
CA GLU A 117 16.01 -5.03 1.18
C GLU A 117 16.94 -4.59 2.30
N SER A 118 17.03 -3.28 2.58
CA SER A 118 17.82 -2.72 3.69
C SER A 118 17.32 -3.19 5.05
N LEU A 119 15.99 -3.25 5.26
CA LEU A 119 15.39 -3.70 6.52
C LEU A 119 15.66 -5.19 6.81
N THR A 120 15.86 -5.99 5.77
CA THR A 120 16.06 -7.44 5.87
C THR A 120 17.51 -7.86 5.67
N ALA A 121 18.41 -6.93 5.34
CA ALA A 121 19.84 -7.20 5.15
C ALA A 121 20.48 -7.68 6.45
N GLY A 122 21.00 -8.93 6.44
CA GLY A 122 21.63 -9.55 7.61
C GLY A 122 20.66 -9.90 8.76
N ALA A 123 19.36 -9.82 8.51
CA ALA A 123 18.30 -10.19 9.46
C ALA A 123 17.40 -11.31 8.88
N ALA A 124 16.43 -11.78 9.68
CA ALA A 124 15.41 -12.69 9.17
C ALA A 124 14.56 -11.98 8.08
N PRO A 125 14.07 -12.73 7.07
CA PRO A 125 13.13 -12.20 6.09
C PRO A 125 11.91 -11.56 6.78
N ALA A 126 11.27 -10.61 6.09
CA ALA A 126 10.00 -10.09 6.56
C ALA A 126 8.96 -11.22 6.65
N ALA A 127 8.28 -11.31 7.79
CA ALA A 127 7.25 -12.32 8.04
C ALA A 127 6.00 -12.08 7.17
N LEU A 128 5.76 -10.82 6.80
CA LEU A 128 4.67 -10.43 5.91
C LEU A 128 5.14 -9.26 5.03
N VAL A 129 4.92 -9.37 3.72
CA VAL A 129 5.07 -8.26 2.77
C VAL A 129 3.75 -8.06 2.05
N THR A 130 3.22 -6.85 2.07
CA THR A 130 1.97 -6.49 1.37
C THR A 130 2.20 -5.38 0.36
N VAL A 131 1.58 -5.47 -0.82
CA VAL A 131 1.73 -4.52 -1.92
C VAL A 131 0.37 -4.09 -2.44
N VAL A 132 0.05 -2.79 -2.31
CA VAL A 132 -1.15 -2.18 -2.90
C VAL A 132 -0.71 -0.96 -3.70
N ILE A 133 -0.52 -1.14 -5.02
CA ILE A 133 0.07 -0.14 -5.91
C ILE A 133 -0.51 -0.22 -7.33
N GLY A 134 -0.37 0.85 -8.11
CA GLY A 134 -0.69 0.90 -9.54
C GLY A 134 -1.92 1.73 -9.87
N SER A 135 -2.67 2.19 -8.87
CA SER A 135 -3.83 3.08 -9.09
C SER A 135 -3.44 4.36 -9.81
N ASN A 136 -2.33 4.98 -9.42
CA ASN A 136 -1.82 6.21 -10.04
C ASN A 136 -1.28 5.98 -11.46
N ASP A 137 -0.82 4.77 -11.76
CA ASP A 137 -0.39 4.40 -13.11
C ASP A 137 -1.59 4.24 -14.05
N VAL A 138 -2.68 3.64 -13.57
CA VAL A 138 -3.86 3.37 -14.40
C VAL A 138 -4.68 4.62 -14.69
N VAL A 139 -4.86 5.51 -13.71
CA VAL A 139 -5.71 6.70 -13.84
C VAL A 139 -5.17 7.67 -14.90
N VAL A 140 -3.86 7.84 -15.01
CA VAL A 140 -3.22 8.79 -15.93
C VAL A 140 -2.74 8.09 -17.20
N ARG A 141 -3.35 8.41 -18.36
CA ARG A 141 -3.08 7.75 -19.65
C ARG A 141 -1.60 7.61 -19.99
N ARG A 142 -0.78 8.65 -19.77
CA ARG A 142 0.66 8.62 -20.09
C ARG A 142 1.43 7.61 -19.21
N HIS A 143 0.96 7.34 -18.00
CA HIS A 143 1.62 6.43 -17.06
C HIS A 143 1.28 4.95 -17.31
N ARG A 144 0.21 4.65 -18.07
CA ARG A 144 -0.17 3.29 -18.45
C ARG A 144 0.85 2.61 -19.36
N ARG A 145 1.62 3.41 -20.13
CA ARG A 145 2.70 2.87 -20.96
C ARG A 145 3.74 2.18 -20.07
N GLY A 146 4.05 0.92 -20.38
CA GLY A 146 5.00 0.12 -19.61
C GLY A 146 4.54 -0.29 -18.21
N LEU A 147 3.24 -0.07 -17.83
CA LEU A 147 2.74 -0.51 -16.52
C LEU A 147 2.87 -2.02 -16.36
N VAL A 148 2.48 -2.79 -17.35
CA VAL A 148 2.51 -4.27 -17.28
C VAL A 148 3.94 -4.76 -17.14
N GLU A 149 4.87 -4.18 -17.90
CA GLU A 149 6.31 -4.50 -17.85
C GLU A 149 6.90 -4.17 -16.46
N ARG A 150 6.71 -2.94 -15.98
CA ARG A 150 7.17 -2.54 -14.64
C ARG A 150 6.54 -3.36 -13.52
N PHE A 151 5.27 -3.73 -13.69
CA PHE A 151 4.61 -4.58 -12.71
C PHE A 151 5.19 -6.00 -12.71
N GLY A 152 5.54 -6.52 -13.89
CA GLY A 152 6.29 -7.79 -14.02
C GLY A 152 7.63 -7.74 -13.30
N GLU A 153 8.43 -6.68 -13.53
CA GLU A 153 9.69 -6.45 -12.82
C GLU A 153 9.50 -6.37 -11.30
N LEU A 154 8.46 -5.67 -10.86
CA LEU A 154 8.11 -5.63 -9.42
C LEU A 154 7.88 -7.03 -8.86
N LEU A 155 7.07 -7.84 -9.55
CA LEU A 155 6.76 -9.21 -9.09
C LEU A 155 8.00 -10.12 -9.06
N ASP A 156 8.94 -9.94 -9.98
CA ASP A 156 10.19 -10.71 -10.02
C ASP A 156 11.14 -10.37 -8.85
N ARG A 157 11.01 -9.18 -8.27
CA ARG A 157 11.84 -8.70 -7.16
C ARG A 157 11.21 -8.86 -5.79
N LEU A 158 9.90 -9.14 -5.71
CA LEU A 158 9.23 -9.36 -4.44
C LEU A 158 9.67 -10.68 -3.79
N PRO A 159 9.72 -10.75 -2.45
CA PRO A 159 9.96 -12.00 -1.77
C PRO A 159 8.82 -12.98 -2.05
N HIS A 160 9.15 -14.28 -2.07
CA HIS A 160 8.17 -15.35 -2.21
C HIS A 160 7.09 -15.25 -1.13
N GLY A 161 5.84 -15.46 -1.52
CA GLY A 161 4.70 -15.37 -0.61
C GLY A 161 4.23 -13.95 -0.31
N ALA A 162 4.78 -12.90 -0.96
CA ALA A 162 4.26 -11.54 -0.82
C ALA A 162 2.77 -11.46 -1.20
N LEU A 163 1.99 -10.71 -0.43
CA LEU A 163 0.57 -10.45 -0.71
C LEU A 163 0.46 -9.25 -1.65
N VAL A 164 -0.05 -9.48 -2.86
CA VAL A 164 -0.14 -8.43 -3.89
C VAL A 164 -1.59 -8.20 -4.30
N SER A 165 -2.05 -6.96 -4.19
CA SER A 165 -3.40 -6.59 -4.62
C SER A 165 -3.49 -6.40 -6.13
N ASN A 166 -4.54 -6.96 -6.72
CA ASN A 166 -4.92 -6.59 -8.09
C ASN A 166 -5.58 -5.19 -8.11
N LEU A 167 -5.73 -4.66 -9.34
CA LEU A 167 -6.26 -3.32 -9.59
C LEU A 167 -7.75 -3.41 -9.96
N PRO A 168 -8.70 -2.95 -9.12
CA PRO A 168 -10.13 -2.95 -9.43
C PRO A 168 -10.49 -1.84 -10.43
N ASN A 169 -9.89 -1.88 -11.61
CA ASN A 169 -10.04 -0.87 -12.66
C ASN A 169 -10.36 -1.57 -14.01
N PRO A 170 -11.28 -1.01 -14.85
CA PRO A 170 -11.69 -1.66 -16.10
C PRO A 170 -10.67 -1.54 -17.25
N HIS A 171 -9.62 -0.75 -17.11
CA HIS A 171 -8.62 -0.60 -18.16
C HIS A 171 -7.90 -1.91 -18.51
N ARG A 172 -7.52 -2.04 -19.78
CA ARG A 172 -6.87 -3.25 -20.30
C ARG A 172 -5.55 -3.56 -19.57
N GLU A 173 -4.79 -2.53 -19.22
CA GLU A 173 -3.53 -2.66 -18.50
C GLU A 173 -3.75 -3.23 -17.08
N ALA A 174 -4.81 -2.80 -16.40
CA ALA A 174 -5.18 -3.36 -15.10
C ALA A 174 -5.64 -4.82 -15.19
N ARG A 175 -6.29 -5.21 -16.30
CA ARG A 175 -6.66 -6.60 -16.57
C ARG A 175 -5.43 -7.46 -16.89
N ALA A 176 -4.45 -6.91 -17.62
CA ALA A 176 -3.22 -7.61 -17.92
C ALA A 176 -2.39 -7.86 -16.64
N VAL A 177 -2.32 -6.86 -15.74
CA VAL A 177 -1.73 -7.03 -14.40
C VAL A 177 -2.49 -8.10 -13.59
N ASP A 178 -3.83 -8.08 -13.61
CA ASP A 178 -4.65 -9.09 -12.92
C ASP A 178 -4.36 -10.53 -13.43
N ALA A 179 -4.23 -10.70 -14.75
CA ALA A 179 -3.89 -12.00 -15.34
C ALA A 179 -2.50 -12.49 -14.89
N MET A 180 -1.50 -11.59 -14.90
CA MET A 180 -0.14 -11.89 -14.44
C MET A 180 -0.10 -12.26 -12.95
N LEU A 181 -0.85 -11.54 -12.11
CA LEU A 181 -0.96 -11.83 -10.67
C LEU A 181 -1.58 -13.21 -10.42
N ARG A 182 -2.62 -13.58 -11.18
CA ARG A 182 -3.25 -14.92 -11.09
C ARG A 182 -2.28 -16.01 -11.48
N GLU A 183 -1.56 -15.86 -12.59
CA GLU A 183 -0.53 -16.79 -13.03
C GLU A 183 0.52 -17.02 -11.95
N ARG A 184 1.02 -15.94 -11.33
CA ARG A 184 2.01 -16.02 -10.25
C ARG A 184 1.43 -16.62 -8.97
N ALA A 185 0.18 -16.37 -8.66
CA ALA A 185 -0.50 -16.98 -7.50
C ALA A 185 -0.74 -18.47 -7.74
N ASP A 186 -1.17 -18.88 -8.93
CA ASP A 186 -1.36 -20.29 -9.30
C ASP A 186 -0.03 -21.05 -9.27
N ALA A 187 1.09 -20.39 -9.61
CA ALA A 187 2.44 -20.94 -9.48
C ALA A 187 2.97 -20.92 -8.02
N GLY A 188 2.21 -20.38 -7.06
CA GLY A 188 2.57 -20.33 -5.65
C GLY A 188 3.64 -19.30 -5.29
N SER A 189 4.06 -18.43 -6.21
CA SER A 189 5.14 -17.46 -5.96
C SER A 189 4.70 -16.24 -5.14
N LEU A 190 3.39 -15.92 -5.14
CA LEU A 190 2.79 -14.84 -4.35
C LEU A 190 1.38 -15.25 -3.88
N VAL A 191 0.80 -14.41 -3.02
CA VAL A 191 -0.61 -14.52 -2.61
C VAL A 191 -1.40 -13.36 -3.23
N LEU A 192 -2.45 -13.70 -4.01
CA LEU A 192 -3.31 -12.69 -4.62
C LEU A 192 -4.30 -12.12 -3.60
N VAL A 193 -4.25 -10.81 -3.39
CA VAL A 193 -5.30 -10.07 -2.71
C VAL A 193 -6.31 -9.60 -3.77
N ASP A 194 -7.41 -10.34 -3.94
CA ASP A 194 -8.36 -10.10 -5.02
C ASP A 194 -9.36 -8.96 -4.70
N MET A 195 -8.88 -7.71 -4.76
CA MET A 195 -9.73 -6.53 -4.58
C MET A 195 -10.82 -6.38 -5.65
N ARG A 196 -10.66 -7.01 -6.82
CA ARG A 196 -11.68 -6.99 -7.88
C ARG A 196 -12.89 -7.84 -7.51
N ARG A 197 -12.67 -9.00 -6.89
CA ARG A 197 -13.72 -9.95 -6.49
C ARG A 197 -14.27 -9.65 -5.10
N ASP A 198 -13.36 -9.40 -4.15
CA ASP A 198 -13.64 -9.39 -2.72
C ASP A 198 -13.64 -7.99 -2.10
N GLY A 199 -13.26 -6.97 -2.88
CA GLY A 199 -13.26 -5.57 -2.46
C GLY A 199 -14.66 -4.97 -2.32
N PRO A 200 -14.75 -3.69 -1.93
CA PRO A 200 -16.02 -3.01 -1.75
C PRO A 200 -16.90 -3.07 -2.99
N ARG A 201 -18.07 -3.68 -2.89
CA ARG A 201 -19.05 -3.74 -4.00
C ARG A 201 -19.61 -2.36 -4.38
N SER A 202 -19.55 -1.41 -3.48
CA SER A 202 -19.98 -0.03 -3.69
C SER A 202 -19.14 0.91 -2.84
N TRP A 203 -18.71 2.00 -3.42
CA TRP A 203 -17.98 3.06 -2.73
C TRP A 203 -18.89 4.11 -2.09
N ARG A 204 -20.23 3.96 -2.16
CA ARG A 204 -21.18 4.88 -1.52
C ARG A 204 -20.98 4.88 0.00
N GLY A 205 -20.69 6.06 0.58
CA GLY A 205 -20.42 6.22 2.02
C GLY A 205 -19.07 5.67 2.49
N ARG A 206 -18.18 5.28 1.55
CA ARG A 206 -16.86 4.71 1.83
C ARG A 206 -15.70 5.55 1.32
N LEU A 207 -16.00 6.68 0.68
CA LEU A 207 -14.99 7.63 0.22
C LEU A 207 -14.88 8.81 1.18
N ALA A 208 -13.69 9.38 1.26
CA ALA A 208 -13.39 10.63 1.94
C ALA A 208 -14.03 11.83 1.22
N SER A 209 -13.82 13.02 1.74
CA SER A 209 -14.42 14.25 1.22
C SER A 209 -13.98 14.61 -0.20
N ASP A 210 -12.82 14.12 -0.65
CA ASP A 210 -12.32 14.29 -2.02
C ASP A 210 -12.97 13.37 -3.06
N LYS A 211 -13.84 12.45 -2.63
CA LYS A 211 -14.55 11.45 -3.47
C LYS A 211 -13.63 10.52 -4.25
N PHE A 212 -12.39 10.40 -3.81
CA PHE A 212 -11.37 9.54 -4.45
C PHE A 212 -10.75 8.54 -3.47
N HIS A 213 -10.20 9.02 -2.35
CA HIS A 213 -9.61 8.15 -1.35
C HIS A 213 -10.68 7.47 -0.48
N PRO A 214 -10.45 6.24 -0.01
CA PRO A 214 -11.30 5.63 0.98
C PRO A 214 -11.32 6.43 2.29
N ASN A 215 -12.45 6.41 2.99
CA ASN A 215 -12.53 6.80 4.38
C ASN A 215 -12.31 5.59 5.30
N ASP A 216 -12.42 5.76 6.62
CA ASP A 216 -12.22 4.66 7.60
C ASP A 216 -13.04 3.41 7.28
N ARG A 217 -14.28 3.56 6.81
CA ARG A 217 -15.15 2.42 6.44
C ARG A 217 -14.66 1.72 5.18
N GLY A 218 -14.25 2.50 4.17
CA GLY A 218 -13.67 1.95 2.94
C GLY A 218 -12.39 1.19 3.24
N TYR A 219 -11.54 1.75 4.09
CA TYR A 219 -10.32 1.10 4.54
C TYR A 219 -10.58 -0.13 5.41
N ALA A 220 -11.62 -0.15 6.23
CA ALA A 220 -12.00 -1.33 7.00
C ALA A 220 -12.39 -2.52 6.10
N GLU A 221 -13.05 -2.26 4.96
CA GLU A 221 -13.36 -3.30 3.98
C GLU A 221 -12.10 -3.77 3.25
N MET A 222 -11.21 -2.86 2.82
CA MET A 222 -9.92 -3.24 2.23
C MET A 222 -9.07 -4.08 3.20
N ALA A 223 -8.99 -3.67 4.46
CA ALA A 223 -8.30 -4.44 5.50
C ALA A 223 -8.87 -5.87 5.62
N GLY A 224 -10.20 -6.02 5.58
CA GLY A 224 -10.84 -7.34 5.62
C GLY A 224 -10.53 -8.22 4.40
N VAL A 225 -10.28 -7.63 3.20
CA VAL A 225 -9.84 -8.41 2.03
C VAL A 225 -8.42 -8.91 2.24
N VAL A 226 -7.51 -8.05 2.71
CA VAL A 226 -6.11 -8.44 2.97
C VAL A 226 -6.05 -9.47 4.11
N GLU A 227 -6.84 -9.29 5.16
CA GLU A 227 -6.94 -10.23 6.28
C GLU A 227 -7.30 -11.64 5.82
N ARG A 228 -8.32 -11.76 4.97
CA ARG A 228 -8.70 -13.08 4.41
C ARG A 228 -7.58 -13.71 3.58
N ALA A 229 -6.79 -12.92 2.87
CA ALA A 229 -5.64 -13.41 2.12
C ALA A 229 -4.51 -13.89 3.06
N VAL A 230 -4.27 -13.17 4.16
CA VAL A 230 -3.33 -13.58 5.23
C VAL A 230 -3.77 -14.92 5.83
N ASP A 231 -5.06 -15.05 6.16
CA ASP A 231 -5.63 -16.28 6.75
C ASP A 231 -5.53 -17.47 5.79
N ALA A 232 -5.91 -17.26 4.51
CA ALA A 232 -5.86 -18.30 3.49
C ALA A 232 -4.42 -18.79 3.22
N ALA A 233 -3.43 -17.93 3.41
CA ALA A 233 -2.02 -18.26 3.24
C ALA A 233 -1.39 -18.87 4.51
N GLY A 234 -2.09 -18.92 5.65
CA GLY A 234 -1.58 -19.42 6.91
C GLY A 234 -0.38 -18.64 7.47
N LEU A 235 -0.29 -17.35 7.14
CA LEU A 235 0.87 -16.52 7.48
C LEU A 235 0.86 -16.03 8.94
N VAL A 236 -0.30 -16.03 9.55
CA VAL A 236 -0.51 -15.64 10.95
C VAL A 236 -1.43 -16.67 11.57
N GLY A 237 -0.90 -17.45 12.49
CA GLY A 237 -1.61 -18.45 13.26
C GLY A 237 -1.97 -17.96 14.65
#